data_00bfe42bd8952b994be14ff66f763250
#
_entry.id   00bfe42bd8952b994be14ff66f763250
#
_cell.length_a   1.000
_cell.length_b   1.000
_cell.length_c   1.000
_cell.angle_alpha   90.00
_cell.angle_beta   90.00
_cell.angle_gamma   90.00
#
_symmetry.space_group_name_H-M   'P 1'
#
loop_
_entity.id
_entity.type
_entity.pdbx_description
1 polymer ?
#
loop_
_entity_poly.entity_id
_entity_poly.type
_entity_poly.pdbx_seq_one_letter_code
_entity_poly.pdbx_strand_id
1 'polypeptide(L)'
;LNVLAADQLRKAYHTGKPVLDAASLTIASGESVALLGRSGSGKSTMARLLSGLEKPVAGSVLFNGKSLSHFSKPDWRQFRQAVQMVFQDPQSAVNPRHLVKDIISEPLRHLCAMPHKDQMSRVDELLHGVGLDACDAEKLPHQLSGGQLQRVCIARALAPQPRLIILDEATSNLDLKHQLQIFELFGHFQKGLGVSFLLITHDLRLVNRFCQRLVVLHNGAVVEEAPTGPSLHLKSAEGRALQDAVLPPLPA
;
A
#
# COMPACT_ATOMS: atom_id res chain seq x y z
N LEU A 1 12.90 -13.30 6.56
CA LEU A 1 13.59 -11.99 6.68
C LEU A 1 12.56 -10.87 6.46
N ASN A 2 12.59 -9.83 7.33
CA ASN A 2 11.71 -8.69 7.19
C ASN A 2 12.18 -7.80 6.04
N VAL A 3 11.23 -7.43 5.15
CA VAL A 3 11.47 -6.42 4.11
C VAL A 3 11.47 -5.03 4.71
N LEU A 4 10.48 -4.75 5.60
CA LEU A 4 10.31 -3.47 6.23
C LEU A 4 9.89 -3.64 7.70
N ALA A 5 10.37 -2.77 8.57
CA ALA A 5 9.96 -2.74 9.97
C ALA A 5 9.82 -1.29 10.46
N ALA A 6 8.80 -1.06 11.26
CA ALA A 6 8.65 0.09 12.13
C ALA A 6 9.06 -0.34 13.54
N ASP A 7 9.95 0.40 14.15
CA ASP A 7 10.41 0.16 15.54
C ASP A 7 10.13 1.37 16.39
N GLN A 8 9.16 1.23 17.33
CA GLN A 8 8.76 2.22 18.33
C GLN A 8 8.52 3.62 17.75
N LEU A 9 7.83 3.70 16.60
CA LEU A 9 7.60 4.96 15.90
C LEU A 9 6.75 5.92 16.72
N ARG A 10 7.24 7.15 16.84
CA ARG A 10 6.49 8.29 17.38
C ARG A 10 6.38 9.38 16.34
N LYS A 11 5.20 9.97 16.23
CA LYS A 11 4.92 11.09 15.33
C LYS A 11 3.90 12.03 15.93
N ALA A 12 4.23 13.33 15.92
CA ALA A 12 3.32 14.43 16.21
C ALA A 12 3.49 15.50 15.13
N TYR A 13 2.40 16.16 14.74
CA TYR A 13 2.43 17.23 13.72
C TYR A 13 2.54 18.63 14.33
N HIS A 14 2.07 18.79 15.57
CA HIS A 14 2.14 20.04 16.34
C HIS A 14 2.39 19.74 17.81
N THR A 15 2.62 20.76 18.62
CA THR A 15 2.76 20.64 20.07
C THR A 15 1.44 20.14 20.68
N GLY A 16 1.26 18.82 20.76
CA GLY A 16 0.02 18.23 21.22
C GLY A 16 0.11 16.71 21.28
N LYS A 17 -1.05 16.08 21.24
CA LYS A 17 -1.18 14.62 21.31
C LYS A 17 -0.47 13.93 20.14
N PRO A 18 0.38 12.94 20.39
CA PRO A 18 1.04 12.19 19.31
C PRO A 18 0.00 11.44 18.44
N VAL A 19 0.21 11.45 17.11
CA VAL A 19 -0.59 10.67 16.15
C VAL A 19 -0.13 9.21 16.16
N LEU A 20 1.17 8.97 16.38
CA LEU A 20 1.72 7.64 16.67
C LEU A 20 2.53 7.71 17.96
N ASP A 21 2.36 6.70 18.82
CA ASP A 21 3.04 6.58 20.11
C ASP A 21 3.59 5.17 20.29
N ALA A 22 4.90 5.03 20.10
CA ALA A 22 5.65 3.78 20.20
C ALA A 22 5.07 2.62 19.35
N ALA A 23 4.55 2.95 18.16
CA ALA A 23 3.95 1.97 17.27
C ALA A 23 5.02 1.14 16.55
N SER A 24 4.92 -0.19 16.64
CA SER A 24 5.82 -1.13 15.98
C SER A 24 5.05 -2.03 15.02
N LEU A 25 5.65 -2.35 13.86
CA LEU A 25 5.08 -3.21 12.83
C LEU A 25 6.22 -3.83 12.02
N THR A 26 6.12 -5.11 11.70
CA THR A 26 7.06 -5.78 10.80
C THR A 26 6.33 -6.32 9.58
N ILE A 27 6.99 -6.38 8.43
CA ILE A 27 6.47 -7.00 7.20
C ILE A 27 7.54 -7.94 6.68
N ALA A 28 7.25 -9.23 6.66
CA ALA A 28 8.15 -10.24 6.11
C ALA A 28 8.11 -10.27 4.57
N SER A 29 9.13 -10.86 3.96
CA SER A 29 9.17 -11.03 2.50
C SER A 29 8.05 -11.96 2.04
N GLY A 30 7.26 -11.52 1.05
CA GLY A 30 6.12 -12.27 0.52
C GLY A 30 4.88 -12.26 1.42
N GLU A 31 4.89 -11.54 2.54
CA GLU A 31 3.76 -11.44 3.46
C GLU A 31 2.78 -10.33 3.03
N SER A 32 1.49 -10.58 3.14
CA SER A 32 0.44 -9.56 3.11
C SER A 32 -0.08 -9.30 4.52
N VAL A 33 0.11 -8.08 5.00
CA VAL A 33 -0.31 -7.62 6.33
C VAL A 33 -1.42 -6.60 6.16
N ALA A 34 -2.48 -6.72 6.94
CA ALA A 34 -3.50 -5.68 7.05
C ALA A 34 -3.23 -4.75 8.23
N LEU A 35 -3.37 -3.44 8.03
CA LEU A 35 -3.38 -2.45 9.09
C LEU A 35 -4.78 -1.88 9.23
N LEU A 36 -5.44 -2.22 10.33
CA LEU A 36 -6.81 -1.84 10.64
C LEU A 36 -6.85 -0.78 11.74
N GLY A 37 -7.95 -0.06 11.83
CA GLY A 37 -8.21 0.94 12.87
C GLY A 37 -9.23 1.97 12.42
N ARG A 38 -9.83 2.68 13.37
CA ARG A 38 -10.79 3.75 13.08
C ARG A 38 -10.13 4.92 12.35
N SER A 39 -10.94 5.77 11.73
CA SER A 39 -10.45 7.04 11.17
C SER A 39 -9.71 7.85 12.25
N GLY A 40 -8.58 8.44 11.91
CA GLY A 40 -7.75 9.18 12.85
C GLY A 40 -6.86 8.35 13.78
N SER A 41 -6.84 7.02 13.68
CA SER A 41 -5.96 6.17 14.53
C SER A 41 -4.47 6.25 14.19
N GLY A 42 -4.08 6.86 13.05
CA GLY A 42 -2.69 7.04 12.64
C GLY A 42 -2.25 6.15 11.45
N LYS A 43 -3.15 5.39 10.80
CA LYS A 43 -2.81 4.45 9.71
C LYS A 43 -2.09 5.10 8.53
N SER A 44 -2.63 6.18 7.98
CA SER A 44 -1.99 6.90 6.86
C SER A 44 -0.67 7.57 7.27
N THR A 45 -0.55 8.00 8.53
CA THR A 45 0.72 8.48 9.07
C THR A 45 1.75 7.35 9.14
N MET A 46 1.36 6.16 9.61
CA MET A 46 2.20 4.97 9.59
C MET A 46 2.66 4.64 8.16
N ALA A 47 1.74 4.65 7.19
CA ALA A 47 2.06 4.41 5.78
C ALA A 47 3.09 5.41 5.23
N ARG A 48 2.93 6.70 5.53
CA ARG A 48 3.87 7.76 5.10
C ARG A 48 5.24 7.63 5.73
N LEU A 49 5.32 7.23 7.00
CA LEU A 49 6.60 6.94 7.65
C LEU A 49 7.27 5.70 7.04
N LEU A 50 6.53 4.62 6.86
CA LEU A 50 7.02 3.37 6.26
C LEU A 50 7.47 3.54 4.81
N SER A 51 6.81 4.40 4.03
CA SER A 51 7.23 4.74 2.66
C SER A 51 8.37 5.78 2.58
N GLY A 52 8.83 6.30 3.72
CA GLY A 52 9.89 7.30 3.79
C GLY A 52 9.48 8.68 3.29
N LEU A 53 8.17 8.94 3.11
CA LEU A 53 7.62 10.27 2.75
C LEU A 53 7.70 11.24 3.92
N GLU A 54 7.64 10.71 5.14
CA GLU A 54 7.81 11.49 6.36
C GLU A 54 8.88 10.87 7.26
N LYS A 55 9.40 11.67 8.19
CA LYS A 55 10.33 11.20 9.22
C LYS A 55 9.61 11.08 10.56
N PRO A 56 9.89 10.04 11.36
CA PRO A 56 9.40 9.95 12.72
C PRO A 56 10.09 10.99 13.62
N VAL A 57 9.44 11.34 14.73
CA VAL A 57 10.04 12.17 15.80
C VAL A 57 10.96 11.31 16.68
N ALA A 58 10.57 10.05 16.91
CA ALA A 58 11.39 9.05 17.60
C ALA A 58 11.07 7.65 17.02
N GLY A 59 11.93 6.68 17.31
CA GLY A 59 11.88 5.36 16.70
C GLY A 59 12.56 5.33 15.33
N SER A 60 12.46 4.21 14.63
CA SER A 60 13.12 4.04 13.33
C SER A 60 12.31 3.18 12.35
N VAL A 61 12.43 3.50 11.06
CA VAL A 61 12.00 2.61 9.97
C VAL A 61 13.22 1.87 9.44
N LEU A 62 13.14 0.55 9.38
CA LEU A 62 14.22 -0.32 8.95
C LEU A 62 13.84 -1.01 7.63
N PHE A 63 14.64 -0.85 6.60
CA PHE A 63 14.54 -1.58 5.33
C PHE A 63 15.69 -2.58 5.24
N ASN A 64 15.38 -3.87 5.11
CA ASN A 64 16.38 -4.95 5.17
C ASN A 64 17.32 -4.85 6.39
N GLY A 65 16.80 -4.42 7.54
CA GLY A 65 17.56 -4.26 8.79
C GLY A 65 18.36 -2.96 8.91
N LYS A 66 18.44 -2.11 7.86
CA LYS A 66 19.14 -0.81 7.89
C LYS A 66 18.14 0.33 8.09
N SER A 67 18.40 1.22 9.05
CA SER A 67 17.54 2.38 9.31
C SER A 67 17.58 3.39 8.16
N LEU A 68 16.40 3.91 7.76
CA LEU A 68 16.27 4.95 6.73
C LEU A 68 17.03 6.24 7.09
N SER A 69 17.24 6.51 8.38
CA SER A 69 18.03 7.68 8.84
C SER A 69 19.50 7.62 8.43
N HIS A 70 20.02 6.43 8.14
CA HIS A 70 21.40 6.20 7.74
C HIS A 70 21.56 5.89 6.23
N PHE A 71 20.52 6.20 5.43
CA PHE A 71 20.57 5.92 4.01
C PHE A 71 21.41 6.94 3.24
N SER A 72 22.30 6.42 2.40
CA SER A 72 22.99 7.15 1.33
C SER A 72 22.05 7.39 0.12
N LYS A 73 22.47 8.20 -0.86
CA LYS A 73 21.70 8.40 -2.10
C LYS A 73 21.40 7.09 -2.86
N PRO A 74 22.35 6.14 -3.02
CA PRO A 74 22.05 4.82 -3.60
C PRO A 74 21.04 4.01 -2.79
N ASP A 75 21.14 3.99 -1.44
CA ASP A 75 20.19 3.30 -0.57
C ASP A 75 18.75 3.83 -0.80
N TRP A 76 18.60 5.15 -0.86
CA TRP A 76 17.30 5.79 -1.14
C TRP A 76 16.73 5.41 -2.51
N ARG A 77 17.57 5.29 -3.54
CA ARG A 77 17.12 4.86 -4.87
C ARG A 77 16.63 3.40 -4.82
N GLN A 78 17.40 2.52 -4.20
CA GLN A 78 17.03 1.11 -4.03
C GLN A 78 15.73 0.98 -3.21
N PHE A 79 15.60 1.73 -2.12
CA PHE A 79 14.41 1.75 -1.29
C PHE A 79 13.17 2.19 -2.07
N ARG A 80 13.26 3.31 -2.81
CA ARG A 80 12.15 3.82 -3.62
C ARG A 80 11.75 2.88 -4.75
N GLN A 81 12.69 2.11 -5.30
CA GLN A 81 12.36 1.05 -6.25
C GLN A 81 11.66 -0.12 -5.56
N ALA A 82 12.13 -0.52 -4.38
CA ALA A 82 11.65 -1.69 -3.66
C ALA A 82 10.34 -1.46 -2.89
N VAL A 83 10.08 -0.24 -2.42
CA VAL A 83 8.89 0.11 -1.62
C VAL A 83 8.08 1.16 -2.36
N GLN A 84 6.88 0.79 -2.76
CA GLN A 84 5.93 1.65 -3.47
C GLN A 84 4.69 1.90 -2.63
N MET A 85 4.01 3.01 -2.88
CA MET A 85 2.77 3.36 -2.18
C MET A 85 1.69 3.77 -3.17
N VAL A 86 0.48 3.28 -2.95
CA VAL A 86 -0.73 3.69 -3.64
C VAL A 86 -1.60 4.45 -2.64
N PHE A 87 -1.92 5.71 -2.96
CA PHE A 87 -2.68 6.61 -2.11
C PHE A 87 -4.19 6.42 -2.27
N GLN A 88 -4.93 6.83 -1.26
CA GLN A 88 -6.39 6.83 -1.24
C GLN A 88 -7.00 7.71 -2.33
N ASP A 89 -6.45 8.92 -2.54
CA ASP A 89 -6.88 9.85 -3.59
C ASP A 89 -5.93 9.78 -4.79
N PRO A 90 -6.37 9.19 -5.92
CA PRO A 90 -5.52 9.07 -7.10
C PRO A 90 -5.29 10.40 -7.82
N GLN A 91 -6.19 11.39 -7.67
CA GLN A 91 -6.04 12.67 -8.36
C GLN A 91 -4.89 13.49 -7.78
N SER A 92 -4.74 13.49 -6.47
CA SER A 92 -3.61 14.14 -5.80
C SER A 92 -2.27 13.40 -5.98
N ALA A 93 -2.32 12.15 -6.41
CA ALA A 93 -1.15 11.29 -6.54
C ALA A 93 -0.44 11.38 -7.90
N VAL A 94 -1.02 12.07 -8.88
CA VAL A 94 -0.50 12.14 -10.26
C VAL A 94 -0.38 13.59 -10.73
N ASN A 95 0.52 13.82 -11.70
CA ASN A 95 0.57 15.11 -12.40
C ASN A 95 -0.56 15.15 -13.43
N PRO A 96 -1.53 16.09 -13.32
CA PRO A 96 -2.70 16.15 -14.23
C PRO A 96 -2.34 16.50 -15.68
N ARG A 97 -1.10 16.91 -15.95
CA ARG A 97 -0.60 17.26 -17.29
C ARG A 97 0.14 16.11 -17.99
N HIS A 98 0.38 15.01 -17.30
CA HIS A 98 1.04 13.83 -17.86
C HIS A 98 0.03 12.86 -18.44
N LEU A 99 0.36 12.24 -19.56
CA LEU A 99 -0.40 11.13 -20.11
C LEU A 99 -0.26 9.90 -19.20
N VAL A 100 -1.23 9.01 -19.25
CA VAL A 100 -1.23 7.75 -18.48
C VAL A 100 0.08 6.97 -18.68
N LYS A 101 0.55 6.83 -19.93
CA LYS A 101 1.82 6.17 -20.23
C LYS A 101 3.00 6.83 -19.54
N ASP A 102 3.04 8.16 -19.44
CA ASP A 102 4.12 8.89 -18.78
C ASP A 102 4.07 8.69 -17.26
N ILE A 103 2.86 8.67 -16.68
CA ILE A 103 2.65 8.42 -15.25
C ILE A 103 3.16 7.02 -14.87
N ILE A 104 2.83 6.00 -15.66
CA ILE A 104 3.24 4.61 -15.39
C ILE A 104 4.74 4.42 -15.66
N SER A 105 5.29 5.05 -16.70
CA SER A 105 6.70 4.90 -17.07
C SER A 105 7.66 5.74 -16.21
N GLU A 106 7.17 6.73 -15.44
CA GLU A 106 7.98 7.59 -14.59
C GLU A 106 8.95 6.81 -13.67
N PRO A 107 8.51 5.82 -12.87
CA PRO A 107 9.42 5.04 -12.04
C PRO A 107 10.38 4.16 -12.85
N LEU A 108 9.98 3.67 -14.03
CA LEU A 108 10.86 2.91 -14.91
C LEU A 108 12.04 3.75 -15.39
N ARG A 109 11.79 5.01 -15.73
CA ARG A 109 12.79 5.98 -16.18
C ARG A 109 13.74 6.39 -15.06
N HIS A 110 13.17 6.78 -13.91
CA HIS A 110 13.94 7.42 -12.84
C HIS A 110 14.57 6.45 -11.84
N LEU A 111 13.91 5.31 -11.58
CA LEU A 111 14.39 4.32 -10.61
C LEU A 111 15.12 3.16 -11.28
N CYS A 112 14.59 2.65 -12.41
CA CYS A 112 15.11 1.45 -13.07
C CYS A 112 16.10 1.77 -14.20
N ALA A 113 16.17 3.02 -14.69
CA ALA A 113 16.96 3.42 -15.86
C ALA A 113 16.65 2.56 -17.11
N MET A 114 15.38 2.16 -17.27
CA MET A 114 14.92 1.27 -18.35
C MET A 114 14.93 2.02 -19.70
N PRO A 115 15.39 1.40 -20.81
CA PRO A 115 15.29 1.99 -22.14
C PRO A 115 13.85 2.30 -22.54
N HIS A 116 13.62 3.38 -23.30
CA HIS A 116 12.28 3.86 -23.64
C HIS A 116 11.41 2.80 -24.33
N LYS A 117 12.00 2.00 -25.25
CA LYS A 117 11.28 0.92 -25.94
C LYS A 117 10.71 -0.10 -24.95
N ASP A 118 11.50 -0.50 -23.96
CA ASP A 118 11.12 -1.48 -22.96
C ASP A 118 10.10 -0.90 -21.97
N GLN A 119 10.18 0.43 -21.71
CA GLN A 119 9.17 1.13 -20.90
C GLN A 119 7.78 1.02 -21.51
N MET A 120 7.62 1.22 -22.81
CA MET A 120 6.30 1.17 -23.47
C MET A 120 5.70 -0.24 -23.44
N SER A 121 6.51 -1.26 -23.73
CA SER A 121 6.06 -2.65 -23.61
C SER A 121 5.59 -2.97 -22.17
N ARG A 122 6.32 -2.47 -21.16
CA ARG A 122 5.95 -2.67 -19.76
C ARG A 122 4.69 -1.90 -19.38
N VAL A 123 4.48 -0.71 -19.93
CA VAL A 123 3.24 0.07 -19.74
C VAL A 123 2.03 -0.68 -20.27
N ASP A 124 2.13 -1.24 -21.48
CA ASP A 124 1.03 -2.02 -22.10
C ASP A 124 0.67 -3.27 -21.28
N GLU A 125 1.67 -4.02 -20.82
CA GLU A 125 1.46 -5.16 -19.92
C GLU A 125 0.73 -4.77 -18.64
N LEU A 126 1.15 -3.65 -18.03
CA LEU A 126 0.58 -3.20 -16.77
C LEU A 126 -0.84 -2.67 -16.95
N LEU A 127 -1.13 -1.91 -18.02
CA LEU A 127 -2.49 -1.46 -18.34
C LEU A 127 -3.43 -2.65 -18.49
N HIS A 128 -3.03 -3.64 -19.29
CA HIS A 128 -3.81 -4.85 -19.44
C HIS A 128 -4.01 -5.59 -18.10
N GLY A 129 -2.94 -5.73 -17.31
CA GLY A 129 -2.99 -6.38 -15.99
C GLY A 129 -3.95 -5.73 -15.01
N VAL A 130 -4.09 -4.39 -15.04
CA VAL A 130 -5.07 -3.67 -14.21
C VAL A 130 -6.43 -3.50 -14.86
N GLY A 131 -6.71 -4.17 -16.02
CA GLY A 131 -7.97 -4.14 -16.72
C GLY A 131 -8.28 -2.79 -17.37
N LEU A 132 -7.26 -2.12 -17.90
CA LEU A 132 -7.37 -0.93 -18.74
C LEU A 132 -7.00 -1.27 -20.18
N ASP A 133 -7.54 -0.51 -21.13
CA ASP A 133 -7.26 -0.69 -22.54
C ASP A 133 -5.95 0.03 -22.94
N ALA A 134 -5.28 -0.46 -23.98
CA ALA A 134 -4.08 0.18 -24.52
C ALA A 134 -4.32 1.65 -24.96
N CYS A 135 -5.53 1.97 -25.44
CA CYS A 135 -5.91 3.33 -25.81
C CYS A 135 -5.98 4.29 -24.60
N ASP A 136 -6.09 3.78 -23.37
CA ASP A 136 -6.05 4.59 -22.16
C ASP A 136 -4.65 5.20 -21.93
N ALA A 137 -3.59 4.64 -22.52
CA ALA A 137 -2.22 5.14 -22.41
C ALA A 137 -2.07 6.61 -22.86
N GLU A 138 -2.84 7.01 -23.85
CA GLU A 138 -2.79 8.37 -24.44
C GLU A 138 -3.75 9.37 -23.77
N LYS A 139 -4.47 8.96 -22.73
CA LYS A 139 -5.39 9.83 -21.99
C LYS A 139 -4.67 10.62 -20.90
N LEU A 140 -5.26 11.78 -20.59
CA LEU A 140 -4.90 12.57 -19.42
C LEU A 140 -5.73 12.13 -18.20
N PRO A 141 -5.26 12.33 -16.96
CA PRO A 141 -5.97 11.93 -15.74
C PRO A 141 -7.43 12.36 -15.67
N HIS A 142 -7.77 13.58 -16.12
CA HIS A 142 -9.13 14.11 -16.09
C HIS A 142 -10.08 13.45 -17.11
N GLN A 143 -9.56 12.67 -18.05
CA GLN A 143 -10.34 11.90 -19.04
C GLN A 143 -10.69 10.49 -18.55
N LEU A 144 -10.24 10.13 -17.35
CA LEU A 144 -10.47 8.83 -16.71
C LEU A 144 -11.49 8.95 -15.59
N SER A 145 -12.26 7.88 -15.35
CA SER A 145 -13.03 7.77 -14.11
C SER A 145 -12.09 7.63 -12.89
N GLY A 146 -12.58 7.94 -11.69
CA GLY A 146 -11.80 7.78 -10.46
C GLY A 146 -11.26 6.36 -10.29
N GLY A 147 -12.05 5.33 -10.61
CA GLY A 147 -11.61 3.93 -10.57
C GLY A 147 -10.57 3.58 -11.64
N GLN A 148 -10.66 4.16 -12.85
CA GLN A 148 -9.64 4.00 -13.89
C GLN A 148 -8.32 4.65 -13.45
N LEU A 149 -8.37 5.87 -12.93
CA LEU A 149 -7.18 6.57 -12.45
C LEU A 149 -6.53 5.85 -11.26
N GLN A 150 -7.33 5.26 -10.37
CA GLN A 150 -6.81 4.42 -9.28
C GLN A 150 -6.03 3.21 -9.82
N ARG A 151 -6.54 2.55 -10.87
CA ARG A 151 -5.85 1.44 -11.54
C ARG A 151 -4.56 1.89 -12.24
N VAL A 152 -4.50 3.10 -12.79
CA VAL A 152 -3.25 3.71 -13.28
C VAL A 152 -2.24 3.90 -12.14
N CYS A 153 -2.66 4.38 -10.96
CA CYS A 153 -1.79 4.50 -9.79
C CYS A 153 -1.25 3.14 -9.32
N ILE A 154 -2.08 2.09 -9.38
CA ILE A 154 -1.65 0.71 -9.07
C ILE A 154 -0.63 0.21 -10.12
N ALA A 155 -0.90 0.41 -11.41
CA ALA A 155 0.02 0.06 -12.50
C ALA A 155 1.39 0.76 -12.32
N ARG A 156 1.39 2.06 -11.99
CA ARG A 156 2.59 2.83 -11.69
C ARG A 156 3.38 2.22 -10.52
N ALA A 157 2.70 1.83 -9.44
CA ALA A 157 3.36 1.21 -8.29
C ALA A 157 3.95 -0.17 -8.60
N LEU A 158 3.33 -0.93 -9.49
CA LEU A 158 3.83 -2.24 -9.95
C LEU A 158 4.97 -2.14 -10.98
N ALA A 159 5.11 -0.99 -11.65
CA ALA A 159 6.06 -0.81 -12.76
C ALA A 159 7.51 -1.17 -12.38
N PRO A 160 8.10 -0.68 -11.27
CA PRO A 160 9.49 -0.93 -10.92
C PRO A 160 9.73 -2.33 -10.31
N GLN A 161 8.75 -3.25 -10.35
CA GLN A 161 8.79 -4.57 -9.72
C GLN A 161 9.17 -4.49 -8.23
N PRO A 162 8.33 -3.85 -7.40
CA PRO A 162 8.66 -3.59 -6.00
C PRO A 162 8.69 -4.88 -5.18
N ARG A 163 9.34 -4.83 -4.02
CA ARG A 163 9.32 -5.89 -3.01
C ARG A 163 8.19 -5.71 -2.00
N LEU A 164 7.70 -4.47 -1.85
CA LEU A 164 6.58 -4.13 -0.97
C LEU A 164 5.72 -3.05 -1.61
N ILE A 165 4.40 -3.23 -1.57
CA ILE A 165 3.42 -2.21 -1.93
C ILE A 165 2.58 -1.88 -0.70
N ILE A 166 2.52 -0.60 -0.36
CA ILE A 166 1.65 -0.05 0.69
C ILE A 166 0.39 0.48 -0.01
N LEU A 167 -0.76 -0.05 0.37
CA LEU A 167 -2.07 0.29 -0.20
C LEU A 167 -2.88 1.05 0.85
N ASP A 168 -2.87 2.38 0.79
CA ASP A 168 -3.62 3.23 1.73
C ASP A 168 -5.03 3.46 1.20
N GLU A 169 -5.99 2.62 1.63
CA GLU A 169 -7.39 2.58 1.17
C GLU A 169 -7.52 2.58 -0.38
N ALA A 170 -6.52 2.05 -1.06
CA ALA A 170 -6.34 2.18 -2.50
C ALA A 170 -7.38 1.43 -3.36
N THR A 171 -8.21 0.60 -2.77
CA THR A 171 -9.25 -0.16 -3.48
C THR A 171 -10.68 0.22 -3.08
N SER A 172 -10.85 1.15 -2.13
CA SER A 172 -12.18 1.54 -1.61
C SER A 172 -13.09 2.20 -2.65
N ASN A 173 -12.49 2.87 -3.64
CA ASN A 173 -13.21 3.56 -4.71
C ASN A 173 -13.47 2.68 -5.95
N LEU A 174 -13.12 1.39 -5.89
CA LEU A 174 -13.36 0.43 -6.97
C LEU A 174 -14.65 -0.35 -6.68
N ASP A 175 -15.41 -0.65 -7.75
CA ASP A 175 -16.49 -1.62 -7.63
C ASP A 175 -15.96 -3.04 -7.35
N LEU A 176 -16.82 -3.91 -6.87
CA LEU A 176 -16.44 -5.25 -6.40
C LEU A 176 -15.72 -6.08 -7.49
N LYS A 177 -16.14 -5.97 -8.75
CA LYS A 177 -15.52 -6.70 -9.87
C LYS A 177 -14.07 -6.28 -10.07
N HIS A 178 -13.83 -4.97 -10.10
CA HIS A 178 -12.48 -4.43 -10.27
C HIS A 178 -11.62 -4.65 -9.03
N GLN A 179 -12.20 -4.59 -7.82
CA GLN A 179 -11.47 -4.97 -6.61
C GLN A 179 -10.94 -6.40 -6.70
N LEU A 180 -11.81 -7.36 -7.08
CA LEU A 180 -11.42 -8.77 -7.22
C LEU A 180 -10.30 -8.96 -8.24
N GLN A 181 -10.39 -8.33 -9.41
CA GLN A 181 -9.34 -8.38 -10.44
C GLN A 181 -8.00 -7.86 -9.93
N ILE A 182 -8.00 -6.74 -9.20
CA ILE A 182 -6.79 -6.17 -8.63
C ILE A 182 -6.18 -7.10 -7.56
N PHE A 183 -7.00 -7.71 -6.69
CA PHE A 183 -6.49 -8.64 -5.70
C PHE A 183 -5.98 -9.96 -6.32
N GLU A 184 -6.57 -10.42 -7.40
CA GLU A 184 -6.04 -11.54 -8.19
C GLU A 184 -4.68 -11.19 -8.81
N LEU A 185 -4.55 -9.99 -9.38
CA LEU A 185 -3.29 -9.47 -9.88
C LEU A 185 -2.22 -9.41 -8.78
N PHE A 186 -2.57 -8.88 -7.60
CA PHE A 186 -1.66 -8.86 -6.45
C PHE A 186 -1.24 -10.26 -6.00
N GLY A 187 -2.18 -11.22 -6.01
CA GLY A 187 -1.88 -12.62 -5.73
C GLY A 187 -0.89 -13.25 -6.72
N HIS A 188 -0.96 -12.90 -8.01
CA HIS A 188 0.04 -13.32 -9.00
C HIS A 188 1.42 -12.72 -8.73
N PHE A 189 1.49 -11.43 -8.40
CA PHE A 189 2.76 -10.78 -8.03
C PHE A 189 3.35 -11.35 -6.74
N GLN A 190 2.52 -11.64 -5.75
CA GLN A 190 2.97 -12.26 -4.50
C GLN A 190 3.56 -13.64 -4.75
N LYS A 191 2.85 -14.52 -5.47
CA LYS A 191 3.28 -15.89 -5.74
C LYS A 191 4.46 -15.96 -6.72
N GLY A 192 4.45 -15.14 -7.76
CA GLY A 192 5.46 -15.19 -8.84
C GLY A 192 6.74 -14.44 -8.51
N LEU A 193 6.66 -13.30 -7.80
CA LEU A 193 7.79 -12.41 -7.56
C LEU A 193 8.08 -12.19 -6.05
N GLY A 194 7.29 -12.80 -5.16
CA GLY A 194 7.48 -12.64 -3.72
C GLY A 194 7.18 -11.22 -3.21
N VAL A 195 6.32 -10.47 -3.89
CA VAL A 195 5.92 -9.12 -3.48
C VAL A 195 5.15 -9.18 -2.18
N SER A 196 5.50 -8.33 -1.23
CA SER A 196 4.78 -8.15 0.05
C SER A 196 3.76 -7.03 -0.08
N PHE A 197 2.72 -7.07 0.75
CA PHE A 197 1.69 -6.03 0.76
C PHE A 197 1.40 -5.55 2.18
N LEU A 198 1.26 -4.23 2.35
CA LEU A 198 0.62 -3.63 3.52
C LEU A 198 -0.71 -3.04 3.08
N LEU A 199 -1.80 -3.69 3.45
CA LEU A 199 -3.16 -3.27 3.11
C LEU A 199 -3.76 -2.46 4.25
N ILE A 200 -3.96 -1.16 4.05
CA ILE A 200 -4.71 -0.31 4.97
C ILE A 200 -6.14 -0.26 4.46
N THR A 201 -7.05 -0.79 5.25
CA THR A 201 -8.48 -0.87 4.92
C THR A 201 -9.33 -0.97 6.18
N HIS A 202 -10.61 -0.78 6.03
CA HIS A 202 -11.62 -1.08 7.04
C HIS A 202 -12.47 -2.30 6.68
N ASP A 203 -12.25 -2.93 5.51
CA ASP A 203 -13.00 -4.10 5.06
C ASP A 203 -12.31 -5.41 5.46
N LEU A 204 -12.81 -6.03 6.55
CA LEU A 204 -12.31 -7.31 7.06
C LEU A 204 -12.52 -8.48 6.08
N ARG A 205 -13.45 -8.37 5.12
CA ARG A 205 -13.66 -9.43 4.12
C ARG A 205 -12.47 -9.51 3.18
N LEU A 206 -11.95 -8.36 2.75
CA LEU A 206 -10.73 -8.28 1.95
C LEU A 206 -9.51 -8.76 2.74
N VAL A 207 -9.44 -8.39 4.01
CA VAL A 207 -8.35 -8.80 4.91
C VAL A 207 -8.27 -10.31 5.02
N ASN A 208 -9.39 -10.97 5.31
CA ASN A 208 -9.44 -12.44 5.45
C ASN A 208 -9.12 -13.19 4.16
N ARG A 209 -9.37 -12.57 3.00
CA ARG A 209 -9.12 -13.19 1.70
C ARG A 209 -7.68 -13.00 1.22
N PHE A 210 -7.07 -11.85 1.53
CA PHE A 210 -5.81 -11.44 0.91
C PHE A 210 -4.61 -11.41 1.88
N CYS A 211 -4.84 -11.13 3.16
CA CYS A 211 -3.77 -10.98 4.14
C CYS A 211 -3.57 -12.27 4.96
N GLN A 212 -2.35 -12.52 5.41
CA GLN A 212 -2.01 -13.61 6.33
C GLN A 212 -2.09 -13.18 7.79
N ARG A 213 -1.93 -11.88 8.05
CA ARG A 213 -1.92 -11.29 9.39
C ARG A 213 -2.57 -9.92 9.35
N LEU A 214 -3.19 -9.55 10.46
CA LEU A 214 -3.70 -8.20 10.67
C LEU A 214 -3.11 -7.58 11.93
N VAL A 215 -3.05 -6.25 11.91
CA VAL A 215 -2.60 -5.40 13.00
C VAL A 215 -3.65 -4.34 13.25
N VAL A 216 -4.08 -4.17 14.49
CA VAL A 216 -5.05 -3.16 14.90
C VAL A 216 -4.31 -1.97 15.51
N LEU A 217 -4.49 -0.80 14.91
CA LEU A 217 -3.96 0.48 15.39
C LEU A 217 -5.07 1.28 16.06
N HIS A 218 -4.86 1.67 17.31
CA HIS A 218 -5.77 2.49 18.09
C HIS A 218 -5.01 3.61 18.82
N ASN A 219 -5.47 4.86 18.69
CA ASN A 219 -4.85 6.02 19.33
C ASN A 219 -3.30 6.09 19.15
N GLY A 220 -2.83 5.75 17.96
CA GLY A 220 -1.41 5.80 17.62
C GLY A 220 -0.56 4.62 18.11
N ALA A 221 -1.16 3.64 18.78
CA ALA A 221 -0.46 2.44 19.26
C ALA A 221 -1.02 1.17 18.60
N VAL A 222 -0.17 0.17 18.41
CA VAL A 222 -0.60 -1.18 18.01
C VAL A 222 -1.18 -1.86 19.26
N VAL A 223 -2.48 -2.22 19.20
CA VAL A 223 -3.19 -2.80 20.33
C VAL A 223 -3.43 -4.31 20.16
N GLU A 224 -3.32 -4.81 18.93
CA GLU A 224 -3.51 -6.24 18.65
C GLU A 224 -2.83 -6.64 17.36
N GLU A 225 -2.28 -7.85 17.32
CA GLU A 225 -1.89 -8.57 16.12
C GLU A 225 -2.52 -9.96 16.12
N ALA A 226 -3.06 -10.40 14.99
CA ALA A 226 -3.68 -11.70 14.86
C ALA A 226 -3.48 -12.29 13.45
N PRO A 227 -3.38 -13.61 13.29
CA PRO A 227 -3.47 -14.26 12.00
C PRO A 227 -4.89 -14.08 11.44
N THR A 228 -4.99 -13.99 10.11
CA THR A 228 -6.28 -13.94 9.41
C THR A 228 -6.81 -15.35 9.16
N GLY A 229 -8.11 -15.49 8.91
CA GLY A 229 -8.72 -16.78 8.58
C GLY A 229 -10.19 -16.87 8.97
N PRO A 230 -10.84 -18.02 8.69
CA PRO A 230 -12.28 -18.23 8.97
C PRO A 230 -12.65 -18.10 10.44
N SER A 231 -11.69 -18.39 11.33
CA SER A 231 -11.88 -18.35 12.80
C SER A 231 -11.25 -17.09 13.41
N LEU A 232 -11.23 -15.98 12.69
CA LEU A 232 -10.68 -14.72 13.20
C LEU A 232 -11.50 -14.25 14.42
N HIS A 233 -10.85 -14.18 15.56
CA HIS A 233 -11.39 -13.60 16.79
C HIS A 233 -10.44 -12.53 17.33
N LEU A 234 -10.89 -11.28 17.26
CA LEU A 234 -10.17 -10.17 17.82
C LEU A 234 -10.51 -10.00 19.31
N LYS A 235 -9.46 -9.81 20.12
CA LYS A 235 -9.56 -9.79 21.59
C LYS A 235 -9.63 -8.38 22.15
N SER A 236 -8.98 -7.41 21.50
CA SER A 236 -9.02 -6.01 21.92
C SER A 236 -10.41 -5.43 21.76
N ALA A 237 -10.76 -4.43 22.56
CA ALA A 237 -12.05 -3.73 22.42
C ALA A 237 -12.22 -3.14 21.02
N GLU A 238 -11.15 -2.58 20.47
CA GLU A 238 -11.14 -1.99 19.14
C GLU A 238 -11.25 -3.06 18.04
N GLY A 239 -10.53 -4.18 18.20
CA GLY A 239 -10.61 -5.29 17.26
C GLY A 239 -12.03 -5.88 17.22
N ARG A 240 -12.66 -6.12 18.36
CA ARG A 240 -14.05 -6.58 18.43
C ARG A 240 -15.01 -5.58 17.77
N ALA A 241 -14.86 -4.30 18.07
CA ALA A 241 -15.70 -3.26 17.45
C ALA A 241 -15.57 -3.20 15.92
N LEU A 242 -14.36 -3.48 15.37
CA LEU A 242 -14.16 -3.61 13.93
C LEU A 242 -14.79 -4.89 13.38
N GLN A 243 -14.74 -5.99 14.12
CA GLN A 243 -15.32 -7.26 13.73
C GLN A 243 -16.86 -7.20 13.74
N ASP A 244 -17.45 -6.58 14.77
CA ASP A 244 -18.90 -6.41 14.91
C ASP A 244 -19.50 -5.45 13.87
N ALA A 245 -18.68 -4.53 13.34
CA ALA A 245 -19.09 -3.61 12.27
C ALA A 245 -19.19 -4.30 10.89
N VAL A 246 -18.68 -5.51 10.72
CA VAL A 246 -18.85 -6.30 9.49
C VAL A 246 -20.28 -6.85 9.49
N LEU A 247 -21.10 -6.40 8.53
CA LEU A 247 -22.44 -6.94 8.33
C LEU A 247 -22.35 -8.46 8.14
N PRO A 248 -23.23 -9.23 8.79
CA PRO A 248 -23.32 -10.67 8.56
C PRO A 248 -23.54 -10.94 7.07
N PRO A 249 -23.10 -12.10 6.54
CA PRO A 249 -23.38 -12.46 5.17
C PRO A 249 -24.89 -12.41 4.95
N LEU A 250 -25.32 -11.85 3.79
CA LEU A 250 -26.73 -11.84 3.41
C LEU A 250 -27.26 -13.28 3.53
N PRO A 251 -28.44 -13.48 4.14
CA PRO A 251 -29.05 -14.80 4.17
C PRO A 251 -29.18 -15.34 2.74
N ALA A 252 -28.83 -16.61 2.59
CA ALA A 252 -28.85 -17.31 1.31
C ALA A 252 -30.26 -17.38 0.68
#